data_2d5e68a0ec748c92980487919b12b3a6
#
_entry.id   2d5e68a0ec748c92980487919b12b3a6
#
_cell.length_a   1.000
_cell.length_b   1.000
_cell.length_c   1.000
_cell.angle_alpha   90.00
_cell.angle_beta   90.00
_cell.angle_gamma   90.00
#
_symmetry.space_group_name_H-M   'P 1'
#
loop_
_entity.id
_entity.type
_entity.pdbx_description
1 polymer ?
#
loop_
_entity_poly.entity_id
_entity_poly.type
_entity_poly.pdbx_seq_one_letter_code
_entity_poly.pdbx_strand_id
1 'polypeptide(L)'
;MRSDLYRDVAEAAWSWVLDHVREDEGPWLVETVVEGGPEAPSLAQDRDSLYAGIADLAPVLAEIAQYREPSATEAALATGIVTRLSAQAGQRTEPSLYDGLAGDATALRLLAPGEEAVALRRLAVLATDEGWKTTLDFEPGSDAPLIDVIMGTAGVVMTAVWASSEFTEAIATTGGEALLRVADRTEAGLDWGMTPGRPSRAPNYSHGTAGVAAALAVAGAALEREDFVEAAVEGARHVLSVGSLEDAGFVVPHTIPPSRREVEPVTYTWCHGPAGTSHLFTALAHAGVTEVAGHDVDELRQRCLTSILTSGLPERLRPGFWDNDGRCCGTAGVGDVLLDAAQDCRAADRRQTLLRAAHRMGDALVDRVIRDDAGARWRFLEHRQDPPLLPPRTTWMQGAAGIAAYLLRLARYGETGPGALVVDRPDQWWAVPAHLRSTRTES
;
A
#
# COMPACT_ATOMS: atom_id res chain seq x y z
N MET A 1 -8.03 18.52 -21.45
CA MET A 1 -7.13 17.82 -22.42
C MET A 1 -6.31 16.70 -21.75
N ARG A 2 -5.45 16.97 -20.74
CA ARG A 2 -4.62 15.91 -20.10
C ARG A 2 -5.44 15.04 -19.14
N SER A 3 -6.26 15.65 -18.29
CA SER A 3 -7.19 14.93 -17.39
C SER A 3 -8.18 14.07 -18.16
N ASP A 4 -8.69 14.53 -19.29
CA ASP A 4 -9.60 13.74 -20.13
C ASP A 4 -8.92 12.48 -20.67
N LEU A 5 -7.63 12.58 -21.07
CA LEU A 5 -6.87 11.44 -21.56
C LEU A 5 -6.64 10.39 -20.45
N TYR A 6 -6.28 10.84 -19.25
CA TYR A 6 -6.10 9.92 -18.11
C TYR A 6 -7.41 9.19 -17.77
N ARG A 7 -8.51 9.94 -17.77
CA ARG A 7 -9.85 9.39 -17.53
C ARG A 7 -10.24 8.38 -18.59
N ASP A 8 -10.05 8.71 -19.85
CA ASP A 8 -10.40 7.85 -20.97
C ASP A 8 -9.62 6.52 -20.97
N VAL A 9 -8.32 6.56 -20.64
CA VAL A 9 -7.51 5.36 -20.47
C VAL A 9 -7.93 4.57 -19.22
N ALA A 10 -8.24 5.27 -18.12
CA ALA A 10 -8.68 4.63 -16.89
C ALA A 10 -10.03 3.93 -17.04
N GLU A 11 -11.01 4.56 -17.68
CA GLU A 11 -12.32 3.94 -17.94
C GLU A 11 -12.20 2.73 -18.91
N ALA A 12 -11.34 2.81 -19.91
CA ALA A 12 -11.07 1.67 -20.78
C ALA A 12 -10.38 0.51 -20.04
N ALA A 13 -9.49 0.83 -19.09
CA ALA A 13 -8.84 -0.16 -18.25
C ALA A 13 -9.83 -0.79 -17.25
N TRP A 14 -10.68 0.02 -16.67
CA TRP A 14 -11.71 -0.45 -15.77
C TRP A 14 -12.74 -1.34 -16.49
N SER A 15 -13.16 -0.97 -17.70
CA SER A 15 -14.02 -1.84 -18.54
C SER A 15 -13.38 -3.20 -18.77
N TRP A 16 -12.07 -3.21 -19.12
CA TRP A 16 -11.33 -4.46 -19.29
C TRP A 16 -11.26 -5.31 -18.01
N VAL A 17 -11.11 -4.68 -16.84
CA VAL A 17 -11.15 -5.40 -15.55
C VAL A 17 -12.53 -6.00 -15.29
N LEU A 18 -13.60 -5.23 -15.51
CA LEU A 18 -14.98 -5.70 -15.32
C LEU A 18 -15.31 -6.92 -16.19
N ASP A 19 -14.79 -6.97 -17.41
CA ASP A 19 -14.96 -8.11 -18.32
C ASP A 19 -14.29 -9.40 -17.79
N HIS A 20 -13.42 -9.30 -16.80
CA HIS A 20 -12.75 -10.42 -16.15
C HIS A 20 -13.26 -10.73 -14.74
N VAL A 21 -14.32 -10.07 -14.30
CA VAL A 21 -15.08 -10.49 -13.10
C VAL A 21 -15.97 -11.67 -13.45
N ARG A 22 -16.05 -12.65 -12.58
CA ARG A 22 -16.88 -13.84 -12.68
C ARG A 22 -17.82 -13.92 -11.49
N GLU A 23 -18.98 -14.53 -11.69
CA GLU A 23 -20.07 -14.61 -10.69
C GLU A 23 -20.34 -16.05 -10.20
N ASP A 24 -19.39 -16.95 -10.36
CA ASP A 24 -19.52 -18.32 -9.91
C ASP A 24 -19.29 -18.42 -8.39
N GLU A 25 -20.30 -18.85 -7.64
CA GLU A 25 -20.32 -18.85 -6.17
C GLU A 25 -20.03 -17.45 -5.54
N GLY A 26 -20.58 -16.40 -6.13
CA GLY A 26 -20.34 -14.99 -5.85
C GLY A 26 -19.19 -14.41 -6.69
N PRO A 27 -18.98 -13.08 -6.61
CA PRO A 27 -18.01 -12.44 -7.47
C PRO A 27 -16.58 -12.87 -7.16
N TRP A 28 -15.77 -13.04 -8.19
CA TRP A 28 -14.34 -13.24 -8.12
C TRP A 28 -13.62 -12.69 -9.35
N LEU A 29 -12.31 -12.46 -9.24
CA LEU A 29 -11.50 -11.82 -10.26
C LEU A 29 -10.51 -12.81 -10.89
N VAL A 30 -10.44 -12.83 -12.22
CA VAL A 30 -9.37 -13.48 -12.97
C VAL A 30 -8.11 -12.62 -12.83
N GLU A 31 -7.12 -13.03 -12.06
CA GLU A 31 -5.93 -12.21 -11.77
C GLU A 31 -5.07 -11.96 -13.01
N THR A 32 -4.67 -13.05 -13.68
CA THR A 32 -3.76 -13.00 -14.82
C THR A 32 -4.48 -13.45 -16.07
N VAL A 33 -4.48 -12.59 -17.09
CA VAL A 33 -5.19 -12.86 -18.35
C VAL A 33 -4.22 -13.39 -19.39
N VAL A 34 -4.30 -14.69 -19.66
CA VAL A 34 -3.56 -15.39 -20.70
C VAL A 34 -4.49 -15.70 -21.85
N GLU A 35 -4.19 -15.21 -23.04
CA GLU A 35 -5.01 -15.45 -24.23
C GLU A 35 -5.14 -16.96 -24.49
N GLY A 36 -6.38 -17.47 -24.46
CA GLY A 36 -6.67 -18.92 -24.59
C GLY A 36 -6.23 -19.77 -23.39
N GLY A 37 -5.80 -19.16 -22.30
CA GLY A 37 -5.42 -19.83 -21.05
C GLY A 37 -6.60 -20.10 -20.10
N PRO A 38 -6.35 -20.81 -19.01
CA PRO A 38 -7.37 -21.03 -18.00
C PRO A 38 -7.70 -19.73 -17.25
N GLU A 39 -8.99 -19.54 -16.97
CA GLU A 39 -9.45 -18.49 -16.05
C GLU A 39 -9.42 -19.03 -14.61
N ALA A 40 -8.65 -18.39 -13.75
CA ALA A 40 -8.55 -18.76 -12.34
C ALA A 40 -8.21 -17.55 -11.48
N PRO A 41 -8.60 -17.52 -10.19
CA PRO A 41 -7.99 -16.60 -9.21
C PRO A 41 -6.52 -17.01 -9.00
N SER A 42 -5.74 -16.11 -8.39
CA SER A 42 -4.32 -16.34 -8.09
C SER A 42 -4.11 -17.62 -7.26
N LEU A 43 -4.82 -17.69 -6.14
CA LEU A 43 -4.95 -18.87 -5.29
C LEU A 43 -6.42 -19.00 -4.87
N ALA A 44 -6.91 -20.21 -4.68
CA ALA A 44 -8.30 -20.41 -4.26
C ALA A 44 -8.62 -19.72 -2.90
N GLN A 45 -7.65 -19.68 -2.00
CA GLN A 45 -7.75 -19.00 -0.71
C GLN A 45 -7.66 -17.48 -0.79
N ASP A 46 -7.08 -16.93 -1.86
CA ASP A 46 -6.91 -15.48 -2.08
C ASP A 46 -8.03 -14.87 -2.92
N ARG A 47 -9.06 -15.66 -3.23
CA ARG A 47 -10.22 -15.23 -4.04
C ARG A 47 -10.85 -13.93 -3.52
N ASP A 48 -10.75 -13.69 -2.21
CA ASP A 48 -11.29 -12.52 -1.52
C ASP A 48 -10.23 -11.48 -1.13
N SER A 49 -8.98 -11.68 -1.54
CA SER A 49 -7.86 -10.83 -1.11
C SER A 49 -7.97 -9.39 -1.63
N LEU A 50 -7.42 -8.45 -0.83
CA LEU A 50 -7.24 -7.05 -1.23
C LEU A 50 -6.01 -6.88 -2.15
N TYR A 51 -5.16 -7.91 -2.28
CA TYR A 51 -3.98 -7.87 -3.14
C TYR A 51 -4.29 -8.24 -4.58
N ALA A 52 -5.01 -9.35 -4.77
CA ALA A 52 -5.24 -9.96 -6.07
C ALA A 52 -6.62 -10.65 -6.20
N GLY A 53 -7.50 -10.50 -5.22
CA GLY A 53 -8.85 -11.07 -5.21
C GLY A 53 -9.93 -10.02 -5.48
N ILE A 54 -11.19 -10.39 -5.17
CA ILE A 54 -12.32 -9.51 -5.49
C ILE A 54 -12.38 -8.24 -4.62
N ALA A 55 -11.84 -8.29 -3.39
CA ALA A 55 -11.77 -7.12 -2.50
C ALA A 55 -10.86 -6.02 -3.07
N ASP A 56 -9.92 -6.36 -3.96
CA ASP A 56 -8.99 -5.41 -4.56
C ASP A 56 -9.69 -4.39 -5.48
N LEU A 57 -10.92 -4.68 -5.91
CA LEU A 57 -11.72 -3.75 -6.69
C LEU A 57 -12.40 -2.66 -5.84
N ALA A 58 -12.44 -2.80 -4.51
CA ALA A 58 -13.06 -1.81 -3.64
C ALA A 58 -12.40 -0.42 -3.71
N PRO A 59 -11.05 -0.27 -3.68
CA PRO A 59 -10.42 1.04 -3.87
C PRO A 59 -10.75 1.68 -5.23
N VAL A 60 -10.86 0.90 -6.30
CA VAL A 60 -11.19 1.43 -7.64
C VAL A 60 -12.63 1.89 -7.70
N LEU A 61 -13.57 1.08 -7.19
CA LEU A 61 -14.98 1.46 -7.08
C LEU A 61 -15.17 2.74 -6.25
N ALA A 62 -14.41 2.86 -5.16
CA ALA A 62 -14.41 4.07 -4.35
C ALA A 62 -13.84 5.29 -5.10
N GLU A 63 -12.79 5.14 -5.91
CA GLU A 63 -12.28 6.22 -6.77
C GLU A 63 -13.28 6.62 -7.87
N ILE A 64 -13.98 5.66 -8.47
CA ILE A 64 -15.04 5.91 -9.45
C ILE A 64 -16.17 6.72 -8.83
N ALA A 65 -16.61 6.34 -7.62
CA ALA A 65 -17.67 7.04 -6.90
C ALA A 65 -17.31 8.49 -6.54
N GLN A 66 -16.02 8.84 -6.45
CA GLN A 66 -15.57 10.24 -6.28
C GLN A 66 -15.61 11.03 -7.60
N TYR A 67 -15.77 10.36 -8.69
CA TYR A 67 -15.65 10.94 -10.02
C TYR A 67 -17.01 11.02 -10.77
N ARG A 68 -17.79 9.96 -10.71
CA ARG A 68 -19.13 9.82 -11.32
C ARG A 68 -20.02 8.86 -10.54
N GLU A 69 -21.29 8.91 -10.81
CA GLU A 69 -22.23 7.89 -10.31
C GLU A 69 -21.83 6.51 -10.84
N PRO A 70 -21.75 5.48 -9.98
CA PRO A 70 -21.54 4.11 -10.40
C PRO A 70 -22.64 3.62 -11.34
N SER A 71 -22.28 2.87 -12.36
CA SER A 71 -23.22 2.14 -13.20
C SER A 71 -23.96 1.04 -12.43
N ALA A 72 -25.06 0.52 -13.00
CA ALA A 72 -25.80 -0.57 -12.39
C ALA A 72 -24.92 -1.81 -12.16
N THR A 73 -24.01 -2.13 -13.09
CA THR A 73 -23.04 -3.23 -12.96
C THR A 73 -22.06 -3.00 -11.82
N GLU A 74 -21.51 -1.79 -11.70
CA GLU A 74 -20.58 -1.42 -10.62
C GLU A 74 -21.25 -1.45 -9.25
N ALA A 75 -22.48 -0.93 -9.16
CA ALA A 75 -23.28 -0.98 -7.94
C ALA A 75 -23.61 -2.43 -7.51
N ALA A 76 -23.96 -3.29 -8.47
CA ALA A 76 -24.21 -4.70 -8.23
C ALA A 76 -22.92 -5.41 -7.77
N LEU A 77 -21.77 -5.13 -8.41
CA LEU A 77 -20.48 -5.67 -8.02
C LEU A 77 -20.10 -5.23 -6.61
N ALA A 78 -20.22 -3.95 -6.27
CA ALA A 78 -19.96 -3.44 -4.92
C ALA A 78 -20.83 -4.16 -3.87
N THR A 79 -22.12 -4.33 -4.16
CA THR A 79 -23.04 -5.06 -3.30
C THR A 79 -22.65 -6.54 -3.15
N GLY A 80 -22.24 -7.18 -4.23
CA GLY A 80 -21.75 -8.56 -4.24
C GLY A 80 -20.50 -8.76 -3.39
N ILE A 81 -19.52 -7.84 -3.51
CA ILE A 81 -18.31 -7.83 -2.70
C ILE A 81 -18.66 -7.69 -1.21
N VAL A 82 -19.46 -6.70 -0.84
CA VAL A 82 -19.88 -6.47 0.55
C VAL A 82 -20.58 -7.71 1.10
N THR A 83 -21.55 -8.26 0.37
CA THR A 83 -22.31 -9.45 0.80
C THR A 83 -21.38 -10.64 1.05
N ARG A 84 -20.45 -10.88 0.13
CA ARG A 84 -19.50 -12.00 0.21
C ARG A 84 -18.56 -11.86 1.40
N LEU A 85 -17.87 -10.73 1.52
CA LEU A 85 -16.90 -10.48 2.60
C LEU A 85 -17.57 -10.51 3.98
N SER A 86 -18.73 -9.87 4.13
CA SER A 86 -19.49 -9.88 5.40
C SER A 86 -19.91 -11.29 5.80
N ALA A 87 -20.38 -12.12 4.85
CA ALA A 87 -20.80 -13.49 5.14
C ALA A 87 -19.64 -14.40 5.58
N GLN A 88 -18.43 -14.15 5.08
CA GLN A 88 -17.26 -15.01 5.35
C GLN A 88 -16.44 -14.56 6.56
N ALA A 89 -16.48 -13.28 6.93
CA ALA A 89 -15.62 -12.68 7.97
C ALA A 89 -15.62 -13.48 9.29
N GLY A 90 -16.75 -14.00 9.72
CA GLY A 90 -16.87 -14.78 10.97
C GLY A 90 -16.10 -16.10 10.99
N GLN A 91 -15.82 -16.69 9.83
CA GLN A 91 -15.13 -17.96 9.67
C GLN A 91 -13.69 -17.81 9.20
N ARG A 92 -13.34 -16.64 8.68
CA ARG A 92 -12.00 -16.37 8.17
C ARG A 92 -10.98 -16.34 9.32
N THR A 93 -9.78 -16.86 9.04
CA THR A 93 -8.69 -16.97 10.01
C THR A 93 -7.42 -16.23 9.61
N GLU A 94 -7.26 -15.90 8.30
CA GLU A 94 -6.16 -15.08 7.83
C GLU A 94 -6.37 -13.62 8.27
N PRO A 95 -5.46 -13.00 9.04
CA PRO A 95 -5.65 -11.67 9.60
C PRO A 95 -5.18 -10.52 8.70
N SER A 96 -4.28 -10.78 7.77
CA SER A 96 -3.44 -9.79 7.09
C SER A 96 -4.20 -8.69 6.35
N LEU A 97 -3.49 -7.58 6.08
CA LEU A 97 -4.06 -6.43 5.37
C LEU A 97 -4.37 -6.77 3.90
N TYR A 98 -3.51 -7.54 3.25
CA TYR A 98 -3.69 -7.76 1.82
C TYR A 98 -4.38 -9.08 1.49
N ASP A 99 -4.26 -10.09 2.32
CA ASP A 99 -4.83 -11.43 2.02
C ASP A 99 -5.88 -11.87 3.04
N GLY A 100 -6.25 -11.02 4.01
CA GLY A 100 -7.08 -11.43 5.12
C GLY A 100 -8.10 -10.39 5.61
N LEU A 101 -8.50 -10.59 6.87
CA LEU A 101 -9.56 -9.82 7.54
C LEU A 101 -9.32 -8.31 7.59
N ALA A 102 -8.08 -7.85 7.71
CA ALA A 102 -7.78 -6.43 7.66
C ALA A 102 -8.02 -5.85 6.26
N GLY A 103 -7.79 -6.65 5.22
CA GLY A 103 -8.18 -6.33 3.84
C GLY A 103 -9.69 -6.31 3.66
N ASP A 104 -10.40 -7.30 4.22
CA ASP A 104 -11.86 -7.33 4.22
C ASP A 104 -12.44 -6.07 4.89
N ALA A 105 -11.91 -5.70 6.07
CA ALA A 105 -12.32 -4.47 6.77
C ALA A 105 -12.07 -3.23 5.91
N THR A 106 -10.94 -3.18 5.19
CA THR A 106 -10.63 -2.08 4.28
C THR A 106 -11.63 -1.99 3.14
N ALA A 107 -11.91 -3.10 2.46
CA ALA A 107 -12.86 -3.14 1.35
C ALA A 107 -14.29 -2.82 1.80
N LEU A 108 -14.73 -3.42 2.91
CA LEU A 108 -16.06 -3.17 3.48
C LEU A 108 -16.24 -1.69 3.84
N ARG A 109 -15.27 -1.06 4.50
CA ARG A 109 -15.35 0.36 4.85
C ARG A 109 -15.39 1.27 3.63
N LEU A 110 -14.67 0.94 2.58
CA LEU A 110 -14.67 1.71 1.34
C LEU A 110 -15.99 1.64 0.58
N LEU A 111 -16.66 0.49 0.61
CA LEU A 111 -17.88 0.25 -0.16
C LEU A 111 -19.16 0.46 0.66
N ALA A 112 -19.14 0.16 1.95
CA ALA A 112 -20.30 0.23 2.85
C ALA A 112 -19.84 0.58 4.28
N PRO A 113 -19.55 1.87 4.57
CA PRO A 113 -19.07 2.30 5.90
C PRO A 113 -19.96 1.81 7.03
N GLY A 114 -19.34 1.14 8.01
CA GLY A 114 -19.98 0.45 9.12
C GLY A 114 -19.95 -1.07 9.03
N GLU A 115 -19.92 -1.63 7.82
CA GLU A 115 -19.85 -3.09 7.61
C GLU A 115 -18.47 -3.68 7.96
N GLU A 116 -17.42 -2.88 8.02
CA GLU A 116 -16.07 -3.30 8.46
C GLU A 116 -16.05 -3.88 9.87
N ALA A 117 -17.05 -3.55 10.71
CA ALA A 117 -17.15 -4.01 12.08
C ALA A 117 -17.15 -5.53 12.21
N VAL A 118 -17.68 -6.28 11.24
CA VAL A 118 -17.69 -7.75 11.27
C VAL A 118 -16.28 -8.34 11.19
N ALA A 119 -15.44 -7.80 10.31
CA ALA A 119 -14.06 -8.23 10.14
C ALA A 119 -13.18 -7.78 11.32
N LEU A 120 -13.35 -6.53 11.79
CA LEU A 120 -12.62 -6.01 12.96
C LEU A 120 -12.95 -6.78 14.24
N ARG A 121 -14.21 -7.14 14.46
CA ARG A 121 -14.60 -8.01 15.57
C ARG A 121 -13.92 -9.37 15.49
N ARG A 122 -13.84 -9.94 14.30
CA ARG A 122 -13.15 -11.22 14.11
C ARG A 122 -11.66 -11.11 14.37
N LEU A 123 -11.00 -10.03 13.91
CA LEU A 123 -9.60 -9.74 14.25
C LEU A 123 -9.40 -9.65 15.77
N ALA A 124 -10.26 -8.95 16.49
CA ALA A 124 -10.17 -8.87 17.95
C ALA A 124 -10.30 -10.24 18.62
N VAL A 125 -11.11 -11.16 18.10
CA VAL A 125 -11.25 -12.54 18.61
C VAL A 125 -10.01 -13.40 18.31
N LEU A 126 -9.33 -13.18 17.18
CA LEU A 126 -8.14 -13.94 16.78
C LEU A 126 -6.85 -13.42 17.40
N ALA A 127 -6.88 -12.27 18.05
CA ALA A 127 -5.73 -11.66 18.67
C ALA A 127 -5.12 -12.56 19.75
N THR A 128 -3.80 -12.64 19.77
CA THR A 128 -2.99 -13.31 20.80
C THR A 128 -1.96 -12.35 21.36
N ASP A 129 -1.31 -12.69 22.45
CA ASP A 129 -0.20 -11.90 23.00
C ASP A 129 0.98 -11.76 22.03
N GLU A 130 1.09 -12.65 21.05
CA GLU A 130 2.13 -12.63 20.02
C GLU A 130 1.68 -11.89 18.73
N GLY A 131 0.48 -11.30 18.71
CA GLY A 131 -0.16 -10.72 17.53
C GLY A 131 -1.06 -11.74 16.82
N TRP A 132 -1.06 -11.75 15.49
CA TRP A 132 -1.90 -12.62 14.69
C TRP A 132 -1.08 -13.61 13.89
N LYS A 133 -1.46 -14.88 13.95
CA LYS A 133 -0.87 -15.93 13.12
C LYS A 133 -1.45 -15.89 11.71
N THR A 134 -0.58 -15.84 10.71
CA THR A 134 -0.99 -16.04 9.32
C THR A 134 -1.29 -17.51 9.04
N THR A 135 -2.25 -17.74 8.15
CA THR A 135 -2.55 -19.07 7.59
C THR A 135 -1.84 -19.30 6.25
N LEU A 136 -1.12 -18.29 5.76
CA LEU A 136 -0.34 -18.37 4.52
C LEU A 136 0.97 -19.13 4.79
N ASP A 137 1.27 -20.12 3.95
CA ASP A 137 2.48 -20.95 4.06
C ASP A 137 3.68 -20.27 3.38
N PHE A 138 4.16 -19.18 4.00
CA PHE A 138 5.35 -18.46 3.53
C PHE A 138 6.65 -19.13 3.87
N GLU A 139 6.70 -19.79 5.04
CA GLU A 139 7.86 -20.51 5.54
C GLU A 139 7.41 -21.81 6.18
N PRO A 140 7.46 -22.94 5.45
CA PRO A 140 7.06 -24.24 5.96
C PRO A 140 7.74 -24.57 7.31
N GLY A 141 6.91 -24.84 8.33
CA GLY A 141 7.38 -25.17 9.66
C GLY A 141 7.71 -24.00 10.60
N SER A 142 7.37 -22.76 10.23
CA SER A 142 7.41 -21.62 11.14
C SER A 142 6.00 -21.37 11.71
N ASP A 143 5.88 -21.42 13.04
CA ASP A 143 4.66 -21.03 13.76
C ASP A 143 4.69 -19.56 14.22
N ALA A 144 5.77 -18.82 13.92
CA ALA A 144 5.91 -17.45 14.35
C ALA A 144 4.97 -16.52 13.55
N PRO A 145 4.28 -15.57 14.22
CA PRO A 145 3.48 -14.57 13.53
C PRO A 145 4.33 -13.73 12.57
N LEU A 146 3.80 -13.41 11.40
CA LEU A 146 4.36 -12.37 10.55
C LEU A 146 4.07 -10.99 11.17
N ILE A 147 5.00 -10.06 11.00
CA ILE A 147 4.91 -8.77 11.68
C ILE A 147 4.83 -7.56 10.75
N ASP A 148 4.98 -7.78 9.45
CA ASP A 148 5.04 -6.74 8.43
C ASP A 148 3.70 -6.07 8.12
N VAL A 149 3.70 -5.12 7.18
CA VAL A 149 2.49 -4.41 6.74
C VAL A 149 1.62 -5.27 5.82
N ILE A 150 2.23 -6.10 4.98
CA ILE A 150 1.49 -6.85 3.94
C ILE A 150 0.71 -7.99 4.58
N MET A 151 1.38 -8.84 5.35
CA MET A 151 0.85 -10.12 5.81
C MET A 151 0.79 -10.23 7.33
N GLY A 152 1.28 -9.22 8.05
CA GLY A 152 1.55 -9.32 9.46
C GLY A 152 0.77 -8.36 10.34
N THR A 153 1.17 -8.39 11.60
CA THR A 153 0.57 -7.63 12.70
C THR A 153 0.56 -6.11 12.45
N ALA A 154 1.60 -5.55 11.79
CA ALA A 154 1.66 -4.11 11.50
C ALA A 154 0.51 -3.66 10.59
N GLY A 155 0.19 -4.43 9.55
CA GLY A 155 -0.95 -4.13 8.67
C GLY A 155 -2.29 -4.17 9.39
N VAL A 156 -2.48 -5.13 10.31
CA VAL A 156 -3.68 -5.22 11.16
C VAL A 156 -3.82 -3.99 12.06
N VAL A 157 -2.72 -3.57 12.71
CA VAL A 157 -2.68 -2.37 13.57
C VAL A 157 -3.05 -1.12 12.76
N MET A 158 -2.44 -0.93 11.59
CA MET A 158 -2.73 0.23 10.73
C MET A 158 -4.19 0.25 10.30
N THR A 159 -4.76 -0.89 9.92
CA THR A 159 -6.17 -0.99 9.52
C THR A 159 -7.09 -0.64 10.68
N ALA A 160 -6.83 -1.13 11.89
CA ALA A 160 -7.65 -0.83 13.05
C ALA A 160 -7.63 0.66 13.40
N VAL A 161 -6.46 1.31 13.36
CA VAL A 161 -6.35 2.75 13.62
C VAL A 161 -7.06 3.56 12.53
N TRP A 162 -6.86 3.23 11.26
CA TRP A 162 -7.52 3.89 10.14
C TRP A 162 -9.05 3.74 10.23
N ALA A 163 -9.55 2.56 10.57
CA ALA A 163 -10.98 2.30 10.71
C ALA A 163 -11.63 3.13 11.83
N SER A 164 -10.91 3.47 12.88
CA SER A 164 -11.37 4.31 13.99
C SER A 164 -12.71 3.84 14.56
N SER A 165 -12.78 2.58 14.95
CA SER A 165 -13.96 1.88 15.44
C SER A 165 -13.89 1.56 16.94
N GLU A 166 -14.93 0.96 17.51
CA GLU A 166 -14.93 0.43 18.88
C GLU A 166 -13.86 -0.66 19.14
N PHE A 167 -13.33 -1.29 18.08
CA PHE A 167 -12.30 -2.33 18.17
C PHE A 167 -10.89 -1.77 18.10
N THR A 168 -10.70 -0.50 17.74
CA THR A 168 -9.39 0.12 17.48
C THR A 168 -8.45 -0.01 18.67
N GLU A 169 -8.88 0.38 19.87
CA GLU A 169 -8.05 0.34 21.06
C GLU A 169 -7.55 -1.09 21.36
N ALA A 170 -8.44 -2.07 21.36
CA ALA A 170 -8.10 -3.46 21.66
C ALA A 170 -7.11 -4.04 20.64
N ILE A 171 -7.39 -3.87 19.33
CA ILE A 171 -6.55 -4.41 18.26
C ILE A 171 -5.19 -3.71 18.23
N ALA A 172 -5.17 -2.37 18.26
CA ALA A 172 -3.93 -1.61 18.13
C ALA A 172 -3.04 -1.75 19.37
N THR A 173 -3.62 -1.85 20.58
CA THR A 173 -2.85 -2.14 21.81
C THR A 173 -2.21 -3.52 21.73
N THR A 174 -3.00 -4.57 21.48
CA THR A 174 -2.49 -5.94 21.40
C THR A 174 -1.40 -6.08 20.34
N GLY A 175 -1.65 -5.52 19.14
CA GLY A 175 -0.69 -5.58 18.05
C GLY A 175 0.58 -4.78 18.33
N GLY A 176 0.45 -3.56 18.85
CA GLY A 176 1.60 -2.74 19.22
C GLY A 176 2.48 -3.40 20.27
N GLU A 177 1.88 -3.98 21.31
CA GLU A 177 2.62 -4.73 22.35
C GLU A 177 3.30 -5.99 21.78
N ALA A 178 2.66 -6.70 20.86
CA ALA A 178 3.27 -7.84 20.17
C ALA A 178 4.48 -7.39 19.33
N LEU A 179 4.38 -6.28 18.60
CA LEU A 179 5.49 -5.72 17.82
C LEU A 179 6.66 -5.28 18.72
N LEU A 180 6.38 -4.65 19.88
CA LEU A 180 7.43 -4.31 20.85
C LEU A 180 8.17 -5.57 21.38
N ARG A 181 7.43 -6.63 21.62
CA ARG A 181 7.98 -7.87 22.20
C ARG A 181 8.95 -8.58 21.29
N VAL A 182 8.74 -8.51 19.96
CA VAL A 182 9.57 -9.19 18.97
C VAL A 182 10.63 -8.29 18.33
N ALA A 183 10.77 -7.06 18.79
CA ALA A 183 11.78 -6.13 18.31
C ALA A 183 13.20 -6.62 18.64
N ASP A 184 14.08 -6.65 17.65
CA ASP A 184 15.49 -6.92 17.82
C ASP A 184 16.26 -5.63 18.12
N ARG A 185 16.98 -5.59 19.23
CA ARG A 185 17.81 -4.44 19.58
C ARG A 185 19.12 -4.45 18.79
N THR A 186 19.42 -3.36 18.10
CA THR A 186 20.66 -3.13 17.36
C THR A 186 21.48 -2.03 18.02
N GLU A 187 22.70 -1.76 17.52
CA GLU A 187 23.51 -0.62 17.99
C GLU A 187 22.86 0.73 17.67
N ALA A 188 22.07 0.82 16.60
CA ALA A 188 21.46 2.06 16.15
C ALA A 188 20.02 2.26 16.65
N GLY A 189 19.35 1.22 17.13
CA GLY A 189 17.95 1.29 17.54
C GLY A 189 17.25 -0.07 17.49
N LEU A 190 16.00 -0.11 17.04
CA LEU A 190 15.20 -1.33 16.91
C LEU A 190 15.06 -1.77 15.46
N ASP A 191 15.09 -3.09 15.24
CA ASP A 191 14.88 -3.71 13.94
C ASP A 191 13.80 -4.79 14.03
N TRP A 192 13.10 -5.03 12.93
CA TRP A 192 12.10 -6.07 12.79
C TRP A 192 12.31 -6.85 11.49
N GLY A 193 12.57 -8.15 11.63
CA GLY A 193 12.50 -9.07 10.50
C GLY A 193 11.05 -9.42 10.21
N MET A 194 10.69 -9.64 8.95
CA MET A 194 9.35 -10.08 8.54
C MET A 194 8.84 -11.26 9.37
N THR A 195 9.72 -12.22 9.64
CA THR A 195 9.50 -13.33 10.57
C THR A 195 10.49 -13.21 11.71
N PRO A 196 10.05 -13.16 12.98
CA PRO A 196 10.92 -13.11 14.13
C PRO A 196 12.00 -14.20 14.14
N GLY A 197 13.23 -13.84 14.49
CA GLY A 197 14.36 -14.77 14.60
C GLY A 197 15.03 -15.17 13.28
N ARG A 198 14.57 -14.66 12.13
CA ARG A 198 15.22 -14.90 10.84
C ARG A 198 16.35 -13.90 10.57
N PRO A 199 17.46 -14.33 9.94
CA PRO A 199 18.60 -13.46 9.69
C PRO A 199 18.39 -12.46 8.56
N SER A 200 17.47 -12.74 7.62
CA SER A 200 17.16 -11.83 6.51
C SER A 200 16.29 -10.69 7.01
N ARG A 201 16.69 -9.46 6.67
CA ARG A 201 16.02 -8.22 7.06
C ARG A 201 15.62 -7.42 5.84
N ALA A 202 14.49 -6.74 5.94
CA ALA A 202 14.02 -5.79 4.96
C ALA A 202 13.78 -4.45 5.67
N PRO A 203 14.64 -3.44 5.50
CA PRO A 203 14.48 -2.16 6.21
C PRO A 203 13.34 -1.29 5.63
N ASN A 204 12.64 -1.79 4.61
CA ASN A 204 11.63 -1.08 3.85
C ASN A 204 10.23 -1.10 4.49
N TYR A 205 9.26 -0.49 3.76
CA TYR A 205 7.90 -0.29 4.25
C TYR A 205 7.06 -1.56 4.24
N SER A 206 7.07 -2.34 3.15
CA SER A 206 6.13 -3.45 3.01
C SER A 206 6.43 -4.63 3.95
N HIS A 207 7.71 -4.96 4.14
CA HIS A 207 8.12 -6.22 4.78
C HIS A 207 9.07 -6.04 5.97
N GLY A 208 9.22 -4.83 6.52
CA GLY A 208 10.16 -4.67 7.60
C GLY A 208 10.06 -3.40 8.42
N THR A 209 11.22 -2.97 8.89
CA THR A 209 11.36 -1.98 9.97
C THR A 209 10.66 -0.67 9.70
N ALA A 210 10.73 -0.12 8.47
CA ALA A 210 10.04 1.15 8.18
C ALA A 210 8.52 1.04 8.30
N GLY A 211 7.92 -0.08 7.85
CA GLY A 211 6.48 -0.30 7.96
C GLY A 211 6.03 -0.58 9.39
N VAL A 212 6.77 -1.41 10.13
CA VAL A 212 6.47 -1.71 11.54
C VAL A 212 6.56 -0.43 12.38
N ALA A 213 7.62 0.35 12.21
CA ALA A 213 7.80 1.62 12.91
C ALA A 213 6.70 2.63 12.53
N ALA A 214 6.26 2.68 11.27
CA ALA A 214 5.12 3.49 10.86
C ALA A 214 3.82 3.07 11.56
N ALA A 215 3.55 1.76 11.65
CA ALA A 215 2.38 1.24 12.37
C ALA A 215 2.41 1.59 13.86
N LEU A 216 3.57 1.46 14.51
CA LEU A 216 3.76 1.86 15.92
C LEU A 216 3.58 3.37 16.12
N ALA A 217 4.12 4.22 15.22
CA ALA A 217 3.94 5.66 15.30
C ALA A 217 2.46 6.05 15.20
N VAL A 218 1.72 5.46 14.25
CA VAL A 218 0.29 5.72 14.04
C VAL A 218 -0.52 5.23 15.24
N ALA A 219 -0.26 4.04 15.75
CA ALA A 219 -0.92 3.50 16.93
C ALA A 219 -0.59 4.31 18.19
N GLY A 220 0.68 4.69 18.39
CA GLY A 220 1.12 5.50 19.51
C GLY A 220 0.44 6.87 19.55
N ALA A 221 0.33 7.52 18.41
CA ALA A 221 -0.39 8.79 18.30
C ALA A 221 -1.90 8.64 18.57
N ALA A 222 -2.53 7.58 18.07
CA ALA A 222 -3.97 7.36 18.21
C ALA A 222 -4.39 6.93 19.62
N LEU A 223 -3.52 6.21 20.35
CA LEU A 223 -3.78 5.65 21.67
C LEU A 223 -3.07 6.41 22.81
N GLU A 224 -2.37 7.50 22.51
CA GLU A 224 -1.55 8.25 23.48
C GLU A 224 -0.49 7.36 24.20
N ARG A 225 0.11 6.39 23.44
CA ARG A 225 1.12 5.42 23.89
C ARG A 225 2.53 5.92 23.53
N GLU A 226 3.19 6.60 24.48
CA GLU A 226 4.56 7.13 24.29
C GLU A 226 5.57 6.02 23.96
N ASP A 227 5.45 4.84 24.58
CA ASP A 227 6.34 3.69 24.34
C ASP A 227 6.27 3.17 22.89
N PHE A 228 5.11 3.26 22.23
CA PHE A 228 4.97 2.93 20.81
C PHE A 228 5.68 3.97 19.93
N VAL A 229 5.53 5.26 20.26
CA VAL A 229 6.21 6.35 19.54
C VAL A 229 7.72 6.26 19.73
N GLU A 230 8.21 6.00 20.95
CA GLU A 230 9.64 5.79 21.23
C GLU A 230 10.21 4.63 20.42
N ALA A 231 9.51 3.48 20.37
CA ALA A 231 9.94 2.34 19.57
C ALA A 231 9.95 2.66 18.06
N ALA A 232 8.99 3.44 17.58
CA ALA A 232 8.98 3.90 16.19
C ALA A 232 10.18 4.80 15.87
N VAL A 233 10.57 5.68 16.78
CA VAL A 233 11.78 6.52 16.66
C VAL A 233 13.05 5.65 16.65
N GLU A 234 13.15 4.66 17.53
CA GLU A 234 14.27 3.71 17.52
C GLU A 234 14.33 2.91 16.21
N GLY A 235 13.17 2.49 15.65
CA GLY A 235 13.09 1.88 14.35
C GLY A 235 13.57 2.81 13.23
N ALA A 236 13.17 4.06 13.26
CA ALA A 236 13.63 5.06 12.29
C ALA A 236 15.15 5.30 12.38
N ARG A 237 15.73 5.30 13.58
CA ARG A 237 17.20 5.36 13.77
C ARG A 237 17.91 4.19 13.11
N HIS A 238 17.36 2.97 13.27
CA HIS A 238 17.90 1.80 12.59
C HIS A 238 17.79 1.93 11.07
N VAL A 239 16.63 2.33 10.54
CA VAL A 239 16.44 2.55 9.09
C VAL A 239 17.43 3.58 8.54
N LEU A 240 17.71 4.66 9.27
CA LEU A 240 18.73 5.63 8.89
C LEU A 240 20.15 5.04 8.89
N SER A 241 20.47 4.18 9.86
CA SER A 241 21.81 3.58 9.98
C SER A 241 22.15 2.59 8.86
N VAL A 242 21.14 1.94 8.28
CA VAL A 242 21.32 0.97 7.20
C VAL A 242 21.04 1.56 5.82
N GLY A 243 20.45 2.74 5.76
CA GLY A 243 20.17 3.48 4.53
C GLY A 243 21.34 4.36 4.08
N SER A 244 21.18 4.99 2.92
CA SER A 244 22.12 5.97 2.38
C SER A 244 21.48 7.36 2.31
N LEU A 245 22.15 8.35 2.93
CA LEU A 245 21.81 9.78 2.91
C LEU A 245 22.74 10.50 1.92
N GLU A 246 22.90 9.98 0.72
CA GLU A 246 23.75 10.57 -0.31
C GLU A 246 23.07 11.73 -1.02
N ASP A 247 23.85 12.72 -1.41
CA ASP A 247 23.40 13.98 -2.04
C ASP A 247 22.24 14.62 -1.22
N ALA A 248 21.09 14.83 -1.84
CA ALA A 248 19.88 15.36 -1.19
C ALA A 248 18.80 14.26 -1.00
N GLY A 249 19.15 12.98 -1.21
CA GLY A 249 18.25 11.85 -1.16
C GLY A 249 18.35 11.01 0.10
N PHE A 250 17.44 10.04 0.22
CA PHE A 250 17.50 8.93 1.18
C PHE A 250 16.91 7.67 0.55
N VAL A 251 17.65 6.59 0.59
CA VAL A 251 17.24 5.26 0.11
C VAL A 251 17.66 4.18 1.10
N VAL A 252 16.95 3.07 1.11
CA VAL A 252 17.30 1.87 1.88
C VAL A 252 17.57 0.69 0.95
N PRO A 253 18.42 -0.27 1.35
CA PRO A 253 18.62 -1.48 0.56
C PRO A 253 17.34 -2.32 0.53
N HIS A 254 17.18 -3.12 -0.53
CA HIS A 254 16.02 -4.00 -0.68
C HIS A 254 15.99 -5.05 0.45
N THR A 255 17.08 -5.80 0.64
CA THR A 255 17.25 -6.73 1.77
C THR A 255 18.65 -6.68 2.36
N ILE A 256 18.81 -7.16 3.59
CA ILE A 256 20.08 -7.28 4.32
C ILE A 256 20.19 -8.72 4.86
N PRO A 257 21.20 -9.52 4.44
CA PRO A 257 22.13 -9.25 3.34
C PRO A 257 21.39 -9.19 1.98
N PRO A 258 22.02 -8.61 0.95
CA PRO A 258 21.42 -8.56 -0.39
C PRO A 258 21.00 -9.96 -0.88
N SER A 259 19.78 -10.09 -1.35
CA SER A 259 19.25 -11.33 -1.92
C SER A 259 19.83 -11.57 -3.30
N ARG A 260 20.16 -12.84 -3.63
CA ARG A 260 20.57 -13.22 -4.98
C ARG A 260 19.44 -13.16 -6.01
N ARG A 261 18.20 -12.97 -5.55
CA ARG A 261 17.01 -12.84 -6.42
C ARG A 261 16.76 -11.39 -6.83
N GLU A 262 17.41 -10.43 -6.19
CA GLU A 262 17.25 -9.01 -6.52
C GLU A 262 18.02 -8.68 -7.80
N VAL A 263 17.38 -7.91 -8.67
CA VAL A 263 18.01 -7.37 -9.88
C VAL A 263 18.79 -6.10 -9.52
N GLU A 264 18.21 -5.28 -8.63
CA GLU A 264 18.79 -4.03 -8.15
C GLU A 264 18.85 -4.02 -6.61
N PRO A 265 19.96 -3.57 -6.02
CA PRO A 265 20.12 -3.50 -4.57
C PRO A 265 19.23 -2.42 -3.92
N VAL A 266 18.82 -1.43 -4.69
CA VAL A 266 17.93 -0.34 -4.32
C VAL A 266 16.83 -0.23 -5.36
N THR A 267 15.58 -0.07 -4.91
CA THR A 267 14.42 0.22 -5.76
C THR A 267 13.75 1.51 -5.30
N TYR A 268 12.83 2.06 -6.09
CA TYR A 268 12.15 3.32 -5.78
C TYR A 268 10.67 3.12 -5.51
N THR A 269 10.23 1.87 -5.38
CA THR A 269 8.84 1.45 -5.28
C THR A 269 8.20 1.82 -3.95
N TRP A 270 6.85 1.71 -3.89
CA TRP A 270 6.10 1.77 -2.66
C TRP A 270 6.50 0.64 -1.69
N CYS A 271 6.68 -0.58 -2.16
CA CYS A 271 6.97 -1.70 -1.27
C CYS A 271 8.39 -1.66 -0.67
N HIS A 272 9.42 -1.37 -1.46
CA HIS A 272 10.81 -1.54 -1.03
C HIS A 272 11.68 -0.26 -1.20
N GLY A 273 11.11 0.84 -1.64
CA GLY A 273 11.87 2.03 -1.97
C GLY A 273 11.50 3.27 -1.13
N PRO A 274 12.07 4.43 -1.50
CA PRO A 274 11.83 5.68 -0.79
C PRO A 274 10.37 6.13 -0.86
N ALA A 275 9.59 5.69 -1.86
CA ALA A 275 8.16 5.96 -1.88
C ALA A 275 7.47 5.36 -0.65
N GLY A 276 7.73 4.10 -0.32
CA GLY A 276 7.22 3.49 0.90
C GLY A 276 7.86 4.03 2.17
N THR A 277 9.19 4.18 2.18
CA THR A 277 9.91 4.70 3.36
C THR A 277 9.43 6.08 3.79
N SER A 278 8.92 6.91 2.87
CA SER A 278 8.32 8.20 3.19
C SER A 278 7.12 8.12 4.15
N HIS A 279 6.41 6.98 4.18
CA HIS A 279 5.29 6.75 5.10
C HIS A 279 5.75 6.69 6.56
N LEU A 280 6.94 6.14 6.85
CA LEU A 280 7.52 6.15 8.19
C LEU A 280 7.66 7.58 8.71
N PHE A 281 8.30 8.45 7.94
CA PHE A 281 8.53 9.84 8.36
C PHE A 281 7.22 10.64 8.42
N THR A 282 6.25 10.31 7.56
CA THR A 282 4.91 10.90 7.64
C THR A 282 4.19 10.47 8.93
N ALA A 283 4.25 9.19 9.29
CA ALA A 283 3.65 8.66 10.51
C ALA A 283 4.29 9.27 11.77
N LEU A 284 5.63 9.36 11.82
CA LEU A 284 6.36 10.01 12.92
C LEU A 284 5.97 11.48 13.08
N ALA A 285 5.87 12.20 11.96
CA ALA A 285 5.45 13.59 12.01
C ALA A 285 4.00 13.76 12.51
N HIS A 286 3.08 12.83 12.18
CA HIS A 286 1.72 12.80 12.74
C HIS A 286 1.73 12.47 14.24
N ALA A 287 2.68 11.66 14.70
CA ALA A 287 2.90 11.38 16.11
C ALA A 287 3.60 12.51 16.87
N GLY A 288 3.84 13.67 16.24
CA GLY A 288 4.47 14.82 16.87
C GLY A 288 5.99 14.75 16.98
N VAL A 289 6.64 13.74 16.38
CA VAL A 289 8.09 13.62 16.35
C VAL A 289 8.66 14.62 15.34
N THR A 290 9.58 15.47 15.79
CA THR A 290 10.21 16.51 14.96
C THR A 290 11.61 16.14 14.49
N GLU A 291 12.31 15.25 15.20
CA GLU A 291 13.71 14.91 14.92
C GLU A 291 13.99 13.41 15.15
N VAL A 292 14.81 12.81 14.29
CA VAL A 292 15.36 11.44 14.43
C VAL A 292 16.87 11.49 14.13
N ALA A 293 17.70 11.08 15.07
CA ALA A 293 19.15 11.01 14.93
C ALA A 293 19.81 12.31 14.44
N GLY A 294 19.32 13.47 14.89
CA GLY A 294 19.83 14.79 14.50
C GLY A 294 19.30 15.33 13.17
N HIS A 295 18.35 14.64 12.53
CA HIS A 295 17.71 15.06 11.30
C HIS A 295 16.24 15.43 11.53
N ASP A 296 15.79 16.51 10.95
CA ASP A 296 14.39 16.90 10.94
C ASP A 296 13.55 15.85 10.17
N VAL A 297 12.40 15.45 10.74
CA VAL A 297 11.55 14.40 10.19
C VAL A 297 10.94 14.80 8.84
N ASP A 298 10.55 16.07 8.68
CA ASP A 298 10.05 16.56 7.40
C ASP A 298 11.16 16.62 6.34
N GLU A 299 12.40 16.95 6.74
CA GLU A 299 13.57 16.86 5.86
C GLU A 299 13.80 15.42 5.40
N LEU A 300 13.76 14.43 6.29
CA LEU A 300 13.93 13.02 5.94
C LEU A 300 12.86 12.56 4.95
N ARG A 301 11.60 12.95 5.17
CA ARG A 301 10.52 12.73 4.21
C ARG A 301 10.82 13.35 2.86
N GLN A 302 11.29 14.60 2.82
CA GLN A 302 11.66 15.28 1.58
C GLN A 302 12.84 14.63 0.87
N ARG A 303 13.80 14.05 1.61
CA ARG A 303 14.91 13.30 1.04
C ARG A 303 14.43 12.01 0.33
N CYS A 304 13.46 11.29 0.90
CA CYS A 304 12.81 10.17 0.21
C CYS A 304 12.19 10.61 -1.13
N LEU A 305 11.41 11.69 -1.11
CA LEU A 305 10.80 12.22 -2.34
C LEU A 305 11.84 12.71 -3.35
N THR A 306 12.94 13.30 -2.89
CA THR A 306 14.04 13.75 -3.75
C THR A 306 14.72 12.56 -4.44
N SER A 307 14.92 11.44 -3.74
CA SER A 307 15.42 10.21 -4.37
C SER A 307 14.53 9.76 -5.54
N ILE A 308 13.21 9.84 -5.40
CA ILE A 308 12.29 9.54 -6.51
C ILE A 308 12.46 10.54 -7.65
N LEU A 309 12.51 11.83 -7.34
CA LEU A 309 12.59 12.90 -8.34
C LEU A 309 13.90 12.86 -9.16
N THR A 310 15.00 12.37 -8.57
CA THR A 310 16.32 12.31 -9.20
C THR A 310 16.68 10.94 -9.78
N SER A 311 15.87 9.91 -9.53
CA SER A 311 16.10 8.52 -9.98
C SER A 311 16.10 8.31 -11.49
N GLY A 312 15.44 9.22 -12.22
CA GLY A 312 15.14 9.04 -13.64
C GLY A 312 13.81 8.38 -13.94
N LEU A 313 13.05 7.97 -12.90
CA LEU A 313 11.69 7.40 -13.11
C LEU A 313 10.78 8.38 -13.87
N PRO A 314 9.86 7.85 -14.66
CA PRO A 314 9.49 6.45 -14.90
C PRO A 314 10.23 5.79 -16.06
N GLU A 315 11.37 6.31 -16.48
CA GLU A 315 12.13 5.79 -17.63
C GLU A 315 12.72 4.42 -17.30
N ARG A 316 12.65 3.48 -18.25
CA ARG A 316 13.28 2.16 -18.16
C ARG A 316 14.71 2.27 -18.68
N LEU A 317 15.60 2.84 -17.86
CA LEU A 317 16.98 3.19 -18.26
C LEU A 317 17.82 1.99 -18.68
N ARG A 318 17.56 0.81 -18.11
CA ARG A 318 18.21 -0.47 -18.39
C ARG A 318 17.32 -1.62 -17.92
N PRO A 319 17.52 -2.85 -18.41
CA PRO A 319 16.78 -4.02 -17.91
C PRO A 319 16.91 -4.18 -16.40
N GLY A 320 15.78 -4.38 -15.71
CA GLY A 320 15.73 -4.55 -14.27
C GLY A 320 15.73 -3.28 -13.43
N PHE A 321 16.01 -2.12 -14.03
CA PHE A 321 15.96 -0.84 -13.31
C PHE A 321 14.53 -0.43 -12.91
N TRP A 322 13.57 -0.53 -13.85
CA TRP A 322 12.19 -0.17 -13.62
C TRP A 322 11.25 -1.02 -14.47
N ASP A 323 10.68 -2.07 -13.88
CA ASP A 323 10.08 -3.14 -14.63
C ASP A 323 8.59 -2.99 -14.84
N ASN A 324 7.84 -2.55 -13.83
CA ASN A 324 6.40 -2.65 -13.91
C ASN A 324 5.66 -1.34 -13.62
N ASP A 325 4.38 -1.36 -13.94
CA ASP A 325 3.52 -0.18 -13.94
C ASP A 325 2.45 -0.21 -12.84
N GLY A 326 2.39 -1.31 -12.07
CA GLY A 326 1.40 -1.49 -11.01
C GLY A 326 1.61 -0.60 -9.77
N ARG A 327 0.73 -0.77 -8.81
CA ARG A 327 0.75 0.01 -7.57
C ARG A 327 1.83 -0.47 -6.59
N CYS A 328 1.97 -1.76 -6.36
CA CYS A 328 2.92 -2.30 -5.37
C CYS A 328 4.37 -1.94 -5.71
N CYS A 329 4.81 -2.32 -6.91
CA CYS A 329 6.21 -2.27 -7.33
C CYS A 329 6.44 -1.41 -8.57
N GLY A 330 5.57 -0.47 -8.90
CA GLY A 330 5.65 0.20 -10.19
C GLY A 330 5.18 1.66 -10.21
N THR A 331 4.95 2.11 -11.42
CA THR A 331 4.74 3.51 -11.80
C THR A 331 3.50 4.12 -11.12
N ALA A 332 2.39 3.37 -11.04
CA ALA A 332 1.16 3.86 -10.43
C ALA A 332 1.32 4.11 -8.92
N GLY A 333 2.02 3.23 -8.19
CA GLY A 333 2.23 3.40 -6.76
C GLY A 333 3.14 4.58 -6.41
N VAL A 334 4.21 4.78 -7.17
CA VAL A 334 5.08 5.96 -7.00
C VAL A 334 4.32 7.24 -7.33
N GLY A 335 3.51 7.22 -8.40
CA GLY A 335 2.65 8.34 -8.77
C GLY A 335 1.64 8.70 -7.68
N ASP A 336 1.04 7.71 -7.03
CA ASP A 336 0.08 7.88 -5.93
C ASP A 336 0.75 8.56 -4.72
N VAL A 337 1.95 8.12 -4.32
CA VAL A 337 2.74 8.77 -3.25
C VAL A 337 3.14 10.21 -3.60
N LEU A 338 3.51 10.48 -4.84
CA LEU A 338 3.80 11.83 -5.29
C LEU A 338 2.58 12.75 -5.23
N LEU A 339 1.38 12.23 -5.50
CA LEU A 339 0.11 12.96 -5.33
C LEU A 339 -0.19 13.22 -3.85
N ASP A 340 0.00 12.24 -2.96
CA ASP A 340 -0.13 12.43 -1.51
C ASP A 340 0.78 13.56 -1.05
N ALA A 341 2.06 13.51 -1.44
CA ALA A 341 3.03 14.52 -1.10
C ALA A 341 2.68 15.91 -1.66
N ALA A 342 2.13 15.98 -2.87
CA ALA A 342 1.69 17.24 -3.47
C ALA A 342 0.47 17.83 -2.74
N GLN A 343 -0.47 17.00 -2.29
CA GLN A 343 -1.64 17.44 -1.54
C GLN A 343 -1.29 17.95 -0.14
N ASP A 344 -0.32 17.32 0.54
CA ASP A 344 0.19 17.74 1.85
C ASP A 344 1.13 18.96 1.78
N CYS A 345 1.68 19.27 0.60
CA CYS A 345 2.70 20.30 0.44
C CYS A 345 2.10 21.70 0.41
N ARG A 346 2.53 22.57 1.36
CA ARG A 346 2.12 23.98 1.43
C ARG A 346 2.91 24.88 0.45
N ALA A 347 4.19 24.58 0.23
CA ALA A 347 5.06 25.36 -0.64
C ALA A 347 4.67 25.15 -2.12
N ALA A 348 4.19 26.21 -2.79
CA ALA A 348 3.63 26.14 -4.13
C ALA A 348 4.61 25.57 -5.17
N ASP A 349 5.89 26.00 -5.13
CA ASP A 349 6.90 25.55 -6.10
C ASP A 349 7.23 24.07 -5.91
N ARG A 350 7.32 23.60 -4.65
CA ARG A 350 7.56 22.20 -4.33
C ARG A 350 6.36 21.34 -4.75
N ARG A 351 5.14 21.75 -4.42
CA ARG A 351 3.92 21.10 -4.86
C ARG A 351 3.88 20.95 -6.37
N GLN A 352 4.20 22.02 -7.12
CA GLN A 352 4.26 21.98 -8.58
C GLN A 352 5.31 20.99 -9.11
N THR A 353 6.43 20.86 -8.42
CA THR A 353 7.48 19.89 -8.78
C THR A 353 6.99 18.44 -8.59
N LEU A 354 6.35 18.14 -7.45
CA LEU A 354 5.76 16.83 -7.16
C LEU A 354 4.65 16.48 -8.17
N LEU A 355 3.79 17.46 -8.50
CA LEU A 355 2.74 17.26 -9.50
C LEU A 355 3.30 16.99 -10.90
N ARG A 356 4.34 17.70 -11.33
CA ARG A 356 5.00 17.39 -12.60
C ARG A 356 5.53 15.96 -12.64
N ALA A 357 6.10 15.50 -11.53
CA ALA A 357 6.57 14.11 -11.42
C ALA A 357 5.41 13.11 -11.46
N ALA A 358 4.32 13.36 -10.72
CA ALA A 358 3.12 12.53 -10.80
C ALA A 358 2.55 12.49 -12.23
N HIS A 359 2.48 13.62 -12.91
CA HIS A 359 2.07 13.64 -14.32
C HIS A 359 2.99 12.85 -15.24
N ARG A 360 4.32 12.87 -15.01
CA ARG A 360 5.25 12.03 -15.77
C ARG A 360 4.97 10.54 -15.58
N MET A 361 4.60 10.12 -14.35
CA MET A 361 4.17 8.74 -14.10
C MET A 361 2.89 8.40 -14.88
N GLY A 362 1.88 9.29 -14.85
CA GLY A 362 0.64 9.13 -15.61
C GLY A 362 0.86 9.09 -17.13
N ASP A 363 1.67 9.99 -17.66
CA ASP A 363 2.02 10.01 -19.09
C ASP A 363 2.70 8.70 -19.53
N ALA A 364 3.65 8.19 -18.74
CA ALA A 364 4.33 6.93 -19.04
C ALA A 364 3.37 5.72 -19.04
N LEU A 365 2.37 5.72 -18.15
CA LEU A 365 1.32 4.70 -18.17
C LEU A 365 0.47 4.80 -19.45
N VAL A 366 0.10 6.00 -19.86
CA VAL A 366 -0.63 6.22 -21.13
C VAL A 366 0.20 5.80 -22.34
N ASP A 367 1.51 6.09 -22.35
CA ASP A 367 2.39 5.73 -23.46
C ASP A 367 2.63 4.19 -23.58
N ARG A 368 2.51 3.45 -22.48
CA ARG A 368 2.76 2.00 -22.42
C ARG A 368 1.50 1.15 -22.54
N VAL A 369 0.32 1.78 -22.55
CA VAL A 369 -0.94 1.07 -22.58
C VAL A 369 -1.11 0.24 -23.86
N ILE A 370 -1.59 -0.99 -23.73
CA ILE A 370 -2.16 -1.76 -24.82
C ILE A 370 -3.63 -1.42 -24.86
N ARG A 371 -4.09 -0.85 -25.97
CA ARG A 371 -5.49 -0.44 -26.14
C ARG A 371 -6.04 -1.01 -27.45
N ASP A 372 -7.14 -1.73 -27.33
CA ASP A 372 -7.89 -2.31 -28.43
C ASP A 372 -9.39 -2.39 -28.09
N ASP A 373 -10.16 -3.15 -28.87
CA ASP A 373 -11.62 -3.30 -28.66
C ASP A 373 -11.96 -3.98 -27.31
N ALA A 374 -11.01 -4.71 -26.71
CA ALA A 374 -11.20 -5.33 -25.38
C ALA A 374 -10.96 -4.34 -24.21
N GLY A 375 -10.47 -3.13 -24.48
CA GLY A 375 -10.19 -2.13 -23.46
C GLY A 375 -8.71 -1.75 -23.34
N ALA A 376 -8.27 -1.37 -22.13
CA ALA A 376 -6.89 -0.95 -21.89
C ALA A 376 -6.23 -1.83 -20.81
N ARG A 377 -4.97 -2.20 -21.03
CA ARG A 377 -4.20 -3.06 -20.13
C ARG A 377 -2.71 -2.87 -20.31
N TRP A 378 -1.92 -3.38 -19.36
CA TRP A 378 -0.45 -3.31 -19.37
C TRP A 378 0.13 -4.69 -19.20
N ARG A 379 1.19 -5.00 -19.97
CA ARG A 379 1.99 -6.18 -19.70
C ARG A 379 2.81 -5.97 -18.44
N PHE A 380 2.97 -7.05 -17.67
CA PHE A 380 3.82 -7.07 -16.51
C PHE A 380 5.24 -7.48 -16.93
N LEU A 381 6.24 -6.67 -16.61
CA LEU A 381 7.63 -6.99 -16.88
C LEU A 381 8.32 -7.33 -15.56
N GLU A 382 8.96 -8.49 -15.50
CA GLU A 382 9.64 -8.97 -14.29
C GLU A 382 10.95 -9.67 -14.69
N HIS A 383 12.06 -8.95 -14.62
CA HIS A 383 13.37 -9.44 -15.06
C HIS A 383 13.92 -10.63 -14.25
N ARG A 384 13.31 -10.94 -13.10
CA ARG A 384 13.62 -12.16 -12.33
C ARG A 384 12.98 -13.42 -12.89
N GLN A 385 12.11 -13.29 -13.88
CA GLN A 385 11.41 -14.38 -14.55
C GLN A 385 12.04 -14.66 -15.93
N ASP A 386 11.83 -15.88 -16.44
CA ASP A 386 12.20 -16.27 -17.79
C ASP A 386 11.00 -16.99 -18.46
N PRO A 387 10.36 -16.39 -19.46
CA PRO A 387 10.61 -15.07 -20.03
C PRO A 387 10.18 -13.91 -19.09
N PRO A 388 10.85 -12.74 -19.16
CA PRO A 388 10.59 -11.62 -18.26
C PRO A 388 9.28 -10.87 -18.56
N LEU A 389 8.72 -11.01 -19.76
CA LEU A 389 7.49 -10.36 -20.16
C LEU A 389 6.29 -11.25 -19.85
N LEU A 390 5.56 -10.89 -18.81
CA LEU A 390 4.42 -11.62 -18.29
C LEU A 390 3.09 -11.09 -18.86
N PRO A 391 2.02 -11.91 -18.86
CA PRO A 391 0.68 -11.50 -19.28
C PRO A 391 0.15 -10.33 -18.45
N PRO A 392 -0.83 -9.57 -18.98
CA PRO A 392 -1.53 -8.53 -18.23
C PRO A 392 -2.25 -9.09 -16.99
N ARG A 393 -2.28 -8.25 -15.95
CA ARG A 393 -3.03 -8.51 -14.71
C ARG A 393 -4.18 -7.54 -14.55
N THR A 394 -5.25 -8.00 -13.93
CA THR A 394 -6.45 -7.20 -13.67
C THR A 394 -6.36 -6.41 -12.37
N THR A 395 -5.55 -6.87 -11.43
CA THR A 395 -5.56 -6.55 -10.00
C THR A 395 -5.20 -5.09 -9.65
N TRP A 396 -5.57 -4.68 -8.43
CA TRP A 396 -5.24 -3.35 -7.93
C TRP A 396 -3.75 -3.18 -7.61
N MET A 397 -3.12 -4.17 -6.98
CA MET A 397 -1.71 -4.02 -6.60
C MET A 397 -0.74 -4.12 -7.78
N GLN A 398 -1.02 -4.94 -8.77
CA GLN A 398 -0.06 -5.19 -9.85
C GLN A 398 -0.63 -5.07 -11.27
N GLY A 399 -1.88 -4.66 -11.42
CA GLY A 399 -2.58 -4.71 -12.69
C GLY A 399 -3.35 -3.45 -13.06
N ALA A 400 -4.26 -3.64 -14.01
CA ALA A 400 -5.02 -2.58 -14.65
C ALA A 400 -5.95 -1.82 -13.69
N ALA A 401 -6.51 -2.50 -12.66
CA ALA A 401 -7.38 -1.87 -11.67
C ALA A 401 -6.64 -0.76 -10.88
N GLY A 402 -5.43 -1.06 -10.36
CA GLY A 402 -4.66 -0.06 -9.63
C GLY A 402 -4.14 1.08 -10.51
N ILE A 403 -3.82 0.79 -11.76
CA ILE A 403 -3.42 1.82 -12.72
C ILE A 403 -4.62 2.73 -13.05
N ALA A 404 -5.82 2.16 -13.27
CA ALA A 404 -7.05 2.92 -13.48
C ALA A 404 -7.36 3.84 -12.29
N ALA A 405 -7.30 3.33 -11.05
CA ALA A 405 -7.52 4.12 -9.85
C ALA A 405 -6.55 5.32 -9.76
N TYR A 406 -5.27 5.10 -10.03
CA TYR A 406 -4.28 6.18 -10.04
C TYR A 406 -4.57 7.24 -11.12
N LEU A 407 -4.88 6.82 -12.34
CA LEU A 407 -5.20 7.74 -13.43
C LEU A 407 -6.49 8.54 -13.16
N LEU A 408 -7.53 7.93 -12.57
CA LEU A 408 -8.74 8.64 -12.13
C LEU A 408 -8.42 9.68 -11.04
N ARG A 409 -7.62 9.31 -10.05
CA ARG A 409 -7.17 10.23 -9.00
C ARG A 409 -6.37 11.40 -9.58
N LEU A 410 -5.45 11.12 -10.50
CA LEU A 410 -4.64 12.14 -11.18
C LEU A 410 -5.49 13.09 -12.02
N ALA A 411 -6.51 12.57 -12.73
CA ALA A 411 -7.46 13.36 -13.48
C ALA A 411 -8.28 14.28 -12.56
N ARG A 412 -8.83 13.73 -11.47
CA ARG A 412 -9.60 14.48 -10.46
C ARG A 412 -8.76 15.61 -9.84
N TYR A 413 -7.50 15.31 -9.48
CA TYR A 413 -6.60 16.35 -8.98
C TYR A 413 -6.37 17.45 -10.00
N GLY A 414 -6.20 17.10 -11.26
CA GLY A 414 -6.03 18.06 -12.36
C GLY A 414 -7.22 19.00 -12.55
N GLU A 415 -8.43 18.56 -12.18
CA GLU A 415 -9.67 19.33 -12.30
C GLU A 415 -9.96 20.19 -11.05
N THR A 416 -9.73 19.64 -9.87
CA THR A 416 -10.14 20.25 -8.59
C THR A 416 -8.96 20.82 -7.79
N GLY A 417 -7.73 20.52 -8.19
CA GLY A 417 -6.52 21.00 -7.51
C GLY A 417 -6.30 20.35 -6.14
N PRO A 418 -5.59 21.06 -5.23
CA PRO A 418 -5.20 20.51 -3.92
C PRO A 418 -6.37 20.11 -3.01
N GLY A 419 -7.57 20.59 -3.28
CA GLY A 419 -8.80 20.23 -2.58
C GLY A 419 -9.45 18.93 -3.08
N ALA A 420 -8.83 18.22 -4.02
CA ALA A 420 -9.35 16.95 -4.50
C ALA A 420 -9.52 15.94 -3.35
N LEU A 421 -10.68 15.29 -3.32
CA LEU A 421 -10.94 14.23 -2.34
C LEU A 421 -9.96 13.07 -2.53
N VAL A 422 -9.52 12.48 -1.42
CA VAL A 422 -8.66 11.29 -1.39
C VAL A 422 -9.49 10.11 -0.89
N VAL A 423 -9.39 9.00 -1.60
CA VAL A 423 -9.90 7.72 -1.10
C VAL A 423 -8.89 7.19 -0.09
N ASP A 424 -9.16 7.40 1.17
CA ASP A 424 -8.27 7.00 2.27
C ASP A 424 -8.18 5.48 2.39
N ARG A 425 -6.97 4.97 2.65
CA ARG A 425 -6.67 3.55 2.90
C ARG A 425 -5.62 3.41 4.01
N PRO A 426 -5.55 2.26 4.70
CA PRO A 426 -4.56 2.04 5.77
C PRO A 426 -3.10 2.24 5.36
N ASP A 427 -2.79 2.02 4.08
CA ASP A 427 -1.46 2.05 3.49
C ASP A 427 -1.07 3.40 2.87
N GLN A 428 -1.74 4.49 3.25
CA GLN A 428 -1.50 5.84 2.72
C GLN A 428 -1.03 6.83 3.79
N TRP A 429 -0.52 7.97 3.35
CA TRP A 429 -0.15 9.10 4.21
C TRP A 429 -1.32 9.61 5.06
N TRP A 430 -2.55 9.43 4.57
CA TRP A 430 -3.79 9.86 5.21
C TRP A 430 -4.39 8.83 6.17
N ALA A 431 -3.72 7.70 6.39
CA ALA A 431 -4.17 6.59 7.23
C ALA A 431 -4.13 6.89 8.73
N VAL A 432 -4.27 8.14 9.12
CA VAL A 432 -4.34 8.60 10.51
C VAL A 432 -5.72 9.16 10.80
N PRO A 433 -6.22 9.01 12.02
CA PRO A 433 -7.50 9.61 12.43
C PRO A 433 -7.56 11.11 12.11
N ALA A 434 -8.74 11.61 11.72
CA ALA A 434 -8.91 12.98 11.24
C ALA A 434 -8.45 14.04 12.25
N HIS A 435 -8.61 13.80 13.56
CA HIS A 435 -8.15 14.71 14.61
C HIS A 435 -6.62 14.85 14.69
N LEU A 436 -5.86 13.83 14.28
CA LEU A 436 -4.40 13.88 14.20
C LEU A 436 -3.89 14.61 12.94
N ARG A 437 -4.72 14.68 11.90
CA ARG A 437 -4.41 15.43 10.67
C ARG A 437 -4.50 16.95 10.89
N SER A 438 -5.41 17.41 11.76
CA SER A 438 -5.71 18.83 11.97
C SER A 438 -4.68 19.60 12.81
N THR A 439 -3.89 18.92 13.65
CA THR A 439 -2.88 19.56 14.50
C THR A 439 -1.73 20.23 13.75
N ARG A 440 -1.57 19.94 12.44
CA ARG A 440 -0.58 20.59 11.56
C ARG A 440 -1.05 21.89 10.90
N THR A 441 -2.30 22.29 11.09
CA THR A 441 -2.84 23.50 10.43
C THR A 441 -2.56 24.80 11.16
N GLU A 442 -2.08 24.77 12.40
CA GLU A 442 -1.95 25.96 13.27
C GLU A 442 -0.52 26.34 13.67
N SER A 443 0.52 25.68 13.15
CA SER A 443 1.92 26.04 13.47
C SER A 443 2.69 26.64 12.29
#